data_38a718cb54f6f1cfaab04a8ef392c1d0
#
_entry.id   38a718cb54f6f1cfaab04a8ef392c1d0
#
_cell.length_a   1.000
_cell.length_b   1.000
_cell.length_c   1.000
_cell.angle_alpha   90.00
_cell.angle_beta   90.00
_cell.angle_gamma   90.00
#
_symmetry.space_group_name_H-M   'P 1'
#
loop_
_entity.id
_entity.type
_entity.pdbx_description
1 polymer ?
#
loop_
_entity_poly.entity_id
_entity_poly.type
_entity_poly.pdbx_seq_one_letter_code
_entity_poly.pdbx_strand_id
1 'polypeptide(L)'
;ERINGEEKGETQTAVSCAADLCEAEKKDTQARRTGLWAEGYHDRILFHKGQLDALVHYIKDNPRRFALKRANPELFKIRQHLQIAGMSFTAMGNIFLADYPQKAVIQCSRKLHQAEIDAKKAECLGKAAKGMVFVSAAISEGEKQICRAIREAGNPLVVLLEKGFPKPEDPNYKYFKPQGVYFEACAAGRLLLLEPE
;
A
#
# COMPACT_ATOMS: atom_id res chain seq x y z
N GLU A 1 -32.79 -54.54 -46.11
CA GLU A 1 -33.47 -53.25 -45.80
C GLU A 1 -32.80 -52.60 -44.59
N ARG A 2 -32.19 -51.44 -44.86
CA ARG A 2 -31.86 -50.34 -43.95
C ARG A 2 -31.28 -50.65 -42.56
N ILE A 3 -29.99 -50.57 -42.46
CA ILE A 3 -29.29 -50.00 -41.29
C ILE A 3 -28.11 -49.20 -41.80
N ASN A 4 -28.22 -47.91 -42.00
CA ASN A 4 -27.09 -46.97 -42.18
C ASN A 4 -27.62 -45.59 -41.77
N GLY A 5 -27.22 -45.09 -40.63
CA GLY A 5 -27.54 -43.72 -40.28
C GLY A 5 -27.30 -43.24 -38.85
N GLU A 6 -26.31 -43.73 -38.11
CA GLU A 6 -26.04 -43.20 -36.74
C GLU A 6 -24.58 -43.03 -36.34
N GLU A 7 -23.59 -43.20 -37.18
CA GLU A 7 -22.17 -43.06 -36.76
C GLU A 7 -21.49 -41.74 -37.14
N LYS A 8 -22.17 -40.78 -37.75
CA LYS A 8 -21.55 -39.49 -38.14
C LYS A 8 -21.71 -38.34 -37.13
N GLY A 9 -22.53 -38.50 -36.11
CA GLY A 9 -22.77 -37.45 -35.12
C GLY A 9 -21.79 -37.41 -33.99
N GLU A 10 -21.32 -38.54 -33.53
CA GLU A 10 -20.47 -38.60 -32.32
C GLU A 10 -19.00 -38.21 -32.56
N THR A 11 -18.47 -38.45 -33.78
CA THR A 11 -17.09 -38.08 -34.10
C THR A 11 -16.88 -36.58 -34.27
N GLN A 12 -17.88 -35.81 -34.70
CA GLN A 12 -17.76 -34.34 -34.82
C GLN A 12 -17.80 -33.63 -33.45
N THR A 13 -18.60 -34.15 -32.54
CA THR A 13 -18.69 -33.57 -31.17
C THR A 13 -17.42 -33.85 -30.37
N ALA A 14 -16.83 -35.02 -30.52
CA ALA A 14 -15.57 -35.38 -29.84
C ALA A 14 -14.36 -34.57 -30.35
N VAL A 15 -14.31 -34.24 -31.63
CA VAL A 15 -13.22 -33.46 -32.24
C VAL A 15 -13.36 -31.98 -31.81
N SER A 16 -14.59 -31.42 -31.69
CA SER A 16 -14.83 -30.07 -31.22
C SER A 16 -14.42 -29.93 -29.75
N CYS A 17 -14.83 -30.85 -28.87
CA CYS A 17 -14.41 -30.86 -27.47
C CYS A 17 -12.88 -30.96 -27.27
N ALA A 18 -12.22 -31.75 -28.09
CA ALA A 18 -10.75 -31.90 -28.01
C ALA A 18 -10.04 -30.60 -28.46
N ALA A 19 -10.56 -29.91 -29.46
CA ALA A 19 -10.02 -28.64 -29.92
C ALA A 19 -10.19 -27.53 -28.85
N ASP A 20 -11.37 -27.43 -28.21
CA ASP A 20 -11.67 -26.49 -27.17
C ASP A 20 -10.83 -26.73 -25.90
N LEU A 21 -10.61 -27.98 -25.53
CA LEU A 21 -9.70 -28.36 -24.42
C LEU A 21 -8.25 -28.00 -24.74
N CYS A 22 -7.82 -28.20 -25.99
CA CYS A 22 -6.46 -27.88 -26.43
C CYS A 22 -6.21 -26.35 -26.47
N GLU A 23 -7.25 -25.55 -26.80
CA GLU A 23 -7.17 -24.08 -26.72
C GLU A 23 -7.22 -23.57 -25.27
N ALA A 24 -7.98 -24.21 -24.41
CA ALA A 24 -8.00 -23.88 -22.97
C ALA A 24 -6.66 -24.20 -22.32
N GLU A 25 -6.04 -25.33 -22.64
CA GLU A 25 -4.69 -25.68 -22.17
C GLU A 25 -3.61 -24.74 -22.71
N LYS A 26 -3.74 -24.28 -23.96
CA LYS A 26 -2.81 -23.27 -24.53
C LYS A 26 -2.95 -21.91 -23.85
N LYS A 27 -4.15 -21.47 -23.50
CA LYS A 27 -4.39 -20.23 -22.75
C LYS A 27 -3.85 -20.34 -21.32
N ASP A 28 -4.01 -21.49 -20.67
CA ASP A 28 -3.49 -21.73 -19.33
C ASP A 28 -1.97 -21.84 -19.29
N THR A 29 -1.35 -22.42 -20.34
CA THR A 29 0.11 -22.47 -20.50
C THR A 29 0.70 -21.10 -20.82
N GLN A 30 -0.04 -20.22 -21.48
CA GLN A 30 0.39 -18.84 -21.76
C GLN A 30 0.25 -17.94 -20.54
N ALA A 31 -0.77 -18.17 -19.70
CA ALA A 31 -0.90 -17.52 -18.38
C ALA A 31 0.19 -17.99 -17.39
N ARG A 32 0.68 -19.20 -17.50
CA ARG A 32 1.80 -19.75 -16.71
C ARG A 32 3.18 -19.25 -17.14
N ARG A 33 3.29 -18.61 -18.32
CA ARG A 33 4.54 -18.00 -18.83
C ARG A 33 4.80 -16.58 -18.37
N THR A 34 3.91 -15.96 -17.60
CA THR A 34 4.27 -14.78 -16.83
C THR A 34 5.16 -15.27 -15.68
N GLY A 35 6.47 -15.29 -15.94
CA GLY A 35 7.44 -15.72 -14.95
C GLY A 35 7.21 -15.03 -13.61
N LEU A 36 7.44 -15.75 -12.53
CA LEU A 36 7.38 -15.22 -11.17
C LEU A 36 8.28 -14.00 -11.02
N TRP A 37 9.19 -13.78 -11.93
CA TRP A 37 10.19 -12.73 -11.99
C TRP A 37 10.03 -11.92 -13.29
N ALA A 38 10.15 -10.60 -13.18
CA ALA A 38 10.26 -9.73 -14.34
C ALA A 38 11.52 -10.12 -15.15
N GLU A 39 11.46 -9.98 -16.48
CA GLU A 39 12.62 -10.15 -17.33
C GLU A 39 13.71 -9.14 -16.94
N GLY A 40 14.95 -9.63 -16.87
CA GLY A 40 16.11 -8.83 -16.47
C GLY A 40 16.48 -8.98 -14.99
N TYR A 41 17.58 -8.35 -14.64
CA TYR A 41 18.09 -8.28 -13.27
C TYR A 41 18.58 -6.87 -12.99
N HIS A 42 18.56 -6.50 -11.73
CA HIS A 42 19.08 -5.20 -11.28
C HIS A 42 20.41 -5.39 -10.57
N ASP A 43 21.48 -4.93 -11.20
CA ASP A 43 22.78 -4.82 -10.57
C ASP A 43 22.79 -3.61 -9.64
N ARG A 44 23.12 -3.84 -8.41
CA ARG A 44 23.33 -2.77 -7.45
C ARG A 44 24.58 -3.01 -6.63
N ILE A 45 25.52 -2.09 -6.76
CA ILE A 45 26.71 -2.10 -5.89
C ILE A 45 26.30 -1.61 -4.50
N LEU A 46 26.68 -2.36 -3.48
CA LEU A 46 26.42 -2.03 -2.09
C LEU A 46 27.65 -1.30 -1.52
N PHE A 47 27.46 -0.02 -1.16
CA PHE A 47 28.55 0.84 -0.70
C PHE A 47 28.67 0.94 0.82
N HIS A 48 27.63 0.53 1.57
CA HIS A 48 27.56 0.75 3.01
C HIS A 48 27.37 -0.56 3.78
N LYS A 49 28.01 -0.63 4.96
CA LYS A 49 27.80 -1.75 5.91
C LYS A 49 26.31 -1.87 6.29
N GLY A 50 25.80 -3.10 6.34
CA GLY A 50 24.38 -3.38 6.67
C GLY A 50 23.41 -3.24 5.50
N GLN A 51 23.84 -2.74 4.35
CA GLN A 51 22.96 -2.58 3.18
C GLN A 51 22.53 -3.93 2.59
N LEU A 52 23.39 -4.95 2.65
CA LEU A 52 23.06 -6.30 2.23
C LEU A 52 21.99 -6.90 3.14
N ASP A 53 22.13 -6.76 4.45
CA ASP A 53 21.18 -7.29 5.43
C ASP A 53 19.80 -6.65 5.23
N ALA A 54 19.75 -5.34 4.99
CA ALA A 54 18.53 -4.61 4.70
C ALA A 54 17.85 -5.11 3.39
N LEU A 55 18.67 -5.39 2.36
CA LEU A 55 18.16 -5.91 1.09
C LEU A 55 17.64 -7.34 1.25
N VAL A 56 18.36 -8.21 1.93
CA VAL A 56 17.94 -9.58 2.24
C VAL A 56 16.63 -9.57 3.05
N HIS A 57 16.54 -8.72 4.06
CA HIS A 57 15.30 -8.56 4.84
C HIS A 57 14.13 -8.11 3.95
N TYR A 58 14.36 -7.11 3.09
CA TYR A 58 13.35 -6.65 2.14
C TYR A 58 12.86 -7.76 1.20
N ILE A 59 13.78 -8.56 0.64
CA ILE A 59 13.42 -9.67 -0.26
C ILE A 59 12.59 -10.72 0.49
N LYS A 60 13.00 -11.08 1.70
CA LYS A 60 12.28 -12.06 2.53
C LYS A 60 10.88 -11.58 2.94
N ASP A 61 10.69 -10.28 3.13
CA ASP A 61 9.41 -9.69 3.52
C ASP A 61 8.46 -9.44 2.33
N ASN A 62 8.97 -9.41 1.10
CA ASN A 62 8.17 -9.13 -0.10
C ASN A 62 6.93 -10.02 -0.27
N PRO A 63 6.98 -11.36 -0.09
CA PRO A 63 5.81 -12.21 -0.23
C PRO A 63 4.70 -11.83 0.76
N ARG A 64 5.06 -11.56 2.02
CA ARG A 64 4.11 -11.12 3.05
C ARG A 64 3.47 -9.78 2.68
N ARG A 65 4.29 -8.81 2.27
CA ARG A 65 3.81 -7.48 1.84
C ARG A 65 2.89 -7.57 0.62
N PHE A 66 3.21 -8.45 -0.31
CA PHE A 66 2.36 -8.70 -1.48
C PHE A 66 1.01 -9.29 -1.05
N ALA A 67 1.02 -10.29 -0.15
CA ALA A 67 -0.21 -10.90 0.38
C ALA A 67 -1.09 -9.87 1.10
N LEU A 68 -0.50 -9.01 1.95
CA LEU A 68 -1.24 -7.95 2.66
C LEU A 68 -1.88 -6.93 1.69
N LYS A 69 -1.17 -6.52 0.65
CA LYS A 69 -1.73 -5.64 -0.39
C LYS A 69 -2.89 -6.29 -1.14
N ARG A 70 -2.76 -7.57 -1.43
CA ARG A 70 -3.78 -8.32 -2.15
C ARG A 70 -5.03 -8.56 -1.30
N ALA A 71 -4.85 -8.74 0.01
CA ALA A 71 -5.95 -8.88 0.97
C ALA A 71 -6.70 -7.54 1.19
N ASN A 72 -6.01 -6.40 1.09
CA ASN A 72 -6.56 -5.08 1.39
C ASN A 72 -6.24 -4.08 0.26
N PRO A 73 -6.70 -4.29 -0.98
CA PRO A 73 -6.30 -3.49 -2.13
C PRO A 73 -6.70 -2.02 -1.98
N GLU A 74 -7.82 -1.73 -1.32
CA GLU A 74 -8.35 -0.37 -1.15
C GLU A 74 -7.47 0.51 -0.23
N LEU A 75 -6.76 -0.11 0.73
CA LEU A 75 -5.83 0.62 1.61
C LEU A 75 -4.53 1.05 0.90
N PHE A 76 -4.24 0.46 -0.26
CA PHE A 76 -3.02 0.74 -1.03
C PHE A 76 -3.29 1.43 -2.36
N LYS A 77 -4.54 1.82 -2.60
CA LYS A 77 -4.96 2.54 -3.79
C LYS A 77 -4.86 4.05 -3.57
N ILE A 78 -4.22 4.75 -4.49
CA ILE A 78 -4.23 6.22 -4.52
C ILE A 78 -5.59 6.66 -5.06
N ARG A 79 -6.27 7.52 -4.34
CA ARG A 79 -7.56 8.12 -4.69
C ARG A 79 -7.36 9.61 -4.86
N GLN A 80 -7.70 10.13 -6.02
CA GLN A 80 -7.68 11.56 -6.34
C GLN A 80 -9.03 12.19 -6.06
N HIS A 81 -9.05 13.50 -5.87
CA HIS A 81 -10.24 14.34 -5.70
C HIS A 81 -11.13 13.93 -4.52
N LEU A 82 -10.51 13.46 -3.43
CA LEU A 82 -11.22 13.20 -2.18
C LEU A 82 -11.57 14.53 -1.50
N GLN A 83 -12.86 14.80 -1.32
CA GLN A 83 -13.32 16.01 -0.66
C GLN A 83 -13.31 15.85 0.85
N ILE A 84 -12.53 16.68 1.55
CA ILE A 84 -12.44 16.73 3.00
C ILE A 84 -12.59 18.17 3.44
N ALA A 85 -13.63 18.48 4.21
CA ALA A 85 -13.91 19.84 4.72
C ALA A 85 -13.90 20.93 3.62
N GLY A 86 -14.39 20.61 2.41
CA GLY A 86 -14.48 21.54 1.29
C GLY A 86 -13.19 21.72 0.49
N MET A 87 -12.15 20.97 0.79
CA MET A 87 -10.88 20.95 0.05
C MET A 87 -10.68 19.61 -0.64
N SER A 88 -10.02 19.62 -1.82
CA SER A 88 -9.68 18.43 -2.57
C SER A 88 -8.32 17.88 -2.16
N PHE A 89 -8.25 16.56 -2.00
CA PHE A 89 -7.03 15.85 -1.63
C PHE A 89 -6.83 14.60 -2.47
N THR A 90 -5.59 14.32 -2.79
CA THR A 90 -5.16 12.97 -3.16
C THR A 90 -4.86 12.18 -1.89
N ALA A 91 -5.38 10.96 -1.78
CA ALA A 91 -5.37 10.18 -0.56
C ALA A 91 -4.93 8.73 -0.77
N MET A 92 -4.31 8.13 0.25
CA MET A 92 -4.00 6.69 0.31
C MET A 92 -4.11 6.20 1.75
N GLY A 93 -4.72 5.05 1.95
CA GLY A 93 -4.93 4.45 3.26
C GLY A 93 -6.38 4.39 3.67
N ASN A 94 -6.63 4.45 4.97
CA ASN A 94 -7.98 4.39 5.52
C ASN A 94 -8.66 5.76 5.44
N ILE A 95 -9.48 5.97 4.42
CA ILE A 95 -10.20 7.23 4.18
C ILE A 95 -11.20 7.58 5.30
N PHE A 96 -11.71 6.61 6.05
CA PHE A 96 -12.64 6.87 7.16
C PHE A 96 -11.99 7.68 8.30
N LEU A 97 -10.66 7.75 8.37
CA LEU A 97 -9.95 8.61 9.32
C LEU A 97 -10.12 10.09 8.99
N ALA A 98 -10.47 10.44 7.74
CA ALA A 98 -10.76 11.83 7.35
C ALA A 98 -11.99 12.38 8.06
N ASP A 99 -13.02 11.57 8.25
CA ASP A 99 -14.29 11.95 8.86
C ASP A 99 -14.39 11.59 10.35
N TYR A 100 -13.28 11.10 10.93
CA TYR A 100 -13.28 10.71 12.33
C TYR A 100 -13.59 11.91 13.24
N PRO A 101 -14.55 11.77 14.20
CA PRO A 101 -15.07 12.93 14.95
C PRO A 101 -14.05 13.54 15.92
N GLN A 102 -13.19 12.71 16.51
CA GLN A 102 -12.17 13.15 17.47
C GLN A 102 -10.81 13.27 16.81
N LYS A 103 -10.54 14.42 16.20
CA LYS A 103 -9.26 14.73 15.58
C LYS A 103 -8.55 15.88 16.25
N ALA A 104 -7.23 15.84 16.30
CA ALA A 104 -6.38 16.93 16.75
C ALA A 104 -5.14 17.07 15.86
N VAL A 105 -4.69 18.31 15.64
CA VAL A 105 -3.48 18.60 14.90
C VAL A 105 -2.29 18.57 15.83
N ILE A 106 -1.21 17.87 15.43
CA ILE A 106 0.08 17.96 16.11
C ILE A 106 0.77 19.22 15.61
N GLN A 107 1.00 20.16 16.52
CA GLN A 107 1.80 21.36 16.26
C GLN A 107 2.99 21.37 17.20
N CYS A 108 4.19 21.37 16.64
CA CYS A 108 5.43 21.38 17.40
C CYS A 108 6.41 22.39 16.80
N SER A 109 6.67 23.46 17.56
CA SER A 109 7.63 24.47 17.12
C SER A 109 9.02 23.86 16.95
N ARG A 110 9.76 24.32 15.95
CA ARG A 110 11.18 23.93 15.74
C ARG A 110 12.11 24.40 16.86
N LYS A 111 11.64 25.33 17.71
CA LYS A 111 12.41 25.91 18.82
C LYS A 111 12.22 25.18 20.16
N LEU A 112 11.36 24.16 20.22
CA LEU A 112 11.11 23.42 21.46
C LEU A 112 12.33 22.57 21.83
N HIS A 113 12.64 22.56 23.14
CA HIS A 113 13.64 21.68 23.69
C HIS A 113 13.14 20.24 23.81
N GLN A 114 14.07 19.29 23.89
CA GLN A 114 13.72 17.86 23.90
C GLN A 114 12.73 17.50 25.04
N ALA A 115 12.90 18.07 26.23
CA ALA A 115 12.01 17.83 27.36
C ALA A 115 10.55 18.25 27.07
N GLU A 116 10.34 19.35 26.36
CA GLU A 116 9.03 19.84 25.98
C GLU A 116 8.40 18.94 24.88
N ILE A 117 9.25 18.45 23.95
CA ILE A 117 8.82 17.48 22.94
C ILE A 117 8.40 16.18 23.61
N ASP A 118 9.14 15.69 24.60
CA ASP A 118 8.84 14.46 25.33
C ASP A 118 7.54 14.59 26.16
N ALA A 119 7.33 15.72 26.80
CA ALA A 119 6.08 16.02 27.50
C ALA A 119 4.87 16.02 26.54
N LYS A 120 5.02 16.69 25.40
CA LYS A 120 3.99 16.74 24.36
C LYS A 120 3.73 15.36 23.73
N LYS A 121 4.76 14.57 23.53
CA LYS A 121 4.67 13.20 23.06
C LYS A 121 3.85 12.33 24.02
N ALA A 122 4.13 12.42 25.32
CA ALA A 122 3.38 11.69 26.36
C ALA A 122 1.88 12.12 26.40
N GLU A 123 1.61 13.42 26.28
CA GLU A 123 0.24 13.94 26.19
C GLU A 123 -0.50 13.39 24.97
N CYS A 124 0.13 13.45 23.77
CA CYS A 124 -0.46 12.96 22.54
C CYS A 124 -0.72 11.44 22.61
N LEU A 125 0.20 10.66 23.15
CA LEU A 125 0.00 9.21 23.35
C LEU A 125 -1.17 8.93 24.29
N GLY A 126 -1.29 9.66 25.38
CA GLY A 126 -2.42 9.52 26.32
C GLY A 126 -3.77 9.83 25.68
N LYS A 127 -3.83 10.83 24.78
CA LYS A 127 -5.02 11.17 24.01
C LYS A 127 -5.32 10.15 22.91
N ALA A 128 -4.27 9.68 22.21
CA ALA A 128 -4.41 8.65 21.17
C ALA A 128 -4.95 7.33 21.74
N ALA A 129 -4.48 6.93 22.93
CA ALA A 129 -4.98 5.75 23.64
C ALA A 129 -6.47 5.85 24.02
N LYS A 130 -7.01 7.07 24.11
CA LYS A 130 -8.44 7.36 24.34
C LYS A 130 -9.25 7.49 23.04
N GLY A 131 -8.64 7.14 21.90
CA GLY A 131 -9.29 7.12 20.59
C GLY A 131 -9.18 8.43 19.79
N MET A 132 -8.32 9.38 20.18
CA MET A 132 -8.10 10.57 19.37
C MET A 132 -7.20 10.26 18.17
N VAL A 133 -7.62 10.71 16.99
CA VAL A 133 -6.84 10.63 15.75
C VAL A 133 -6.03 11.90 15.57
N PHE A 134 -4.72 11.76 15.40
CA PHE A 134 -3.86 12.91 15.18
C PHE A 134 -3.58 13.14 13.69
N VAL A 135 -3.48 14.44 13.36
CA VAL A 135 -3.15 14.91 12.01
C VAL A 135 -1.83 15.67 12.08
N SER A 136 -0.88 15.40 11.20
CA SER A 136 0.40 16.13 11.14
C SER A 136 1.01 16.09 9.76
N ALA A 137 1.70 17.18 9.40
CA ALA A 137 2.57 17.21 8.24
C ALA A 137 3.98 16.61 8.54
N ALA A 138 4.28 16.32 9.82
CA ALA A 138 5.56 15.75 10.26
C ALA A 138 6.79 16.52 9.72
N ILE A 139 6.72 17.86 9.72
CA ILE A 139 7.77 18.73 9.18
C ILE A 139 8.87 18.93 10.20
N SER A 140 8.51 19.33 11.43
CA SER A 140 9.48 19.53 12.50
C SER A 140 9.96 18.20 13.09
N GLU A 141 11.17 18.21 13.69
CA GLU A 141 11.71 17.01 14.32
C GLU A 141 10.83 16.52 15.49
N GLY A 142 10.27 17.45 16.26
CA GLY A 142 9.31 17.13 17.32
C GLY A 142 8.03 16.45 16.79
N GLU A 143 7.46 16.97 15.69
CA GLU A 143 6.30 16.34 15.04
C GLU A 143 6.63 14.92 14.55
N LYS A 144 7.80 14.74 13.94
CA LYS A 144 8.26 13.39 13.48
C LYS A 144 8.38 12.41 14.64
N GLN A 145 8.95 12.84 15.77
CA GLN A 145 9.06 12.01 16.96
C GLN A 145 7.70 11.63 17.54
N ILE A 146 6.76 12.57 17.63
CA ILE A 146 5.39 12.34 18.11
C ILE A 146 4.65 11.41 17.16
N CYS A 147 4.68 11.65 15.83
CA CYS A 147 4.04 10.80 14.83
C CYS A 147 4.59 9.37 14.86
N ARG A 148 5.92 9.23 15.03
CA ARG A 148 6.56 7.92 15.17
C ARG A 148 6.02 7.19 16.39
N ALA A 149 5.99 7.85 17.56
CA ALA A 149 5.52 7.26 18.80
C ALA A 149 4.05 6.82 18.73
N ILE A 150 3.16 7.65 18.15
CA ILE A 150 1.74 7.31 17.94
C ILE A 150 1.60 6.07 17.06
N ARG A 151 2.35 6.00 15.96
CA ARG A 151 2.33 4.86 15.04
C ARG A 151 2.88 3.59 15.68
N GLU A 152 3.99 3.68 16.42
CA GLU A 152 4.60 2.54 17.13
C GLU A 152 3.70 2.00 18.24
N ALA A 153 2.96 2.89 18.91
CA ALA A 153 1.93 2.50 19.87
C ALA A 153 0.66 1.90 19.19
N GLY A 154 0.61 1.81 17.88
CA GLY A 154 -0.49 1.20 17.16
C GLY A 154 -1.72 2.07 17.02
N ASN A 155 -1.63 3.37 17.26
CA ASN A 155 -2.76 4.29 17.15
C ASN A 155 -2.92 4.85 15.73
N PRO A 156 -4.14 5.26 15.34
CA PRO A 156 -4.40 5.85 14.04
C PRO A 156 -3.76 7.23 13.87
N LEU A 157 -3.30 7.50 12.64
CA LEU A 157 -2.61 8.72 12.28
C LEU A 157 -2.99 9.19 10.88
N VAL A 158 -3.19 10.48 10.70
CA VAL A 158 -3.32 11.13 9.38
C VAL A 158 -2.05 11.94 9.13
N VAL A 159 -1.40 11.70 7.98
CA VAL A 159 -0.15 12.38 7.61
C VAL A 159 -0.35 13.17 6.32
N LEU A 160 -0.07 14.46 6.38
CA LEU A 160 0.01 15.31 5.19
C LEU A 160 1.41 15.13 4.57
N LEU A 161 1.46 14.78 3.29
CA LEU A 161 2.72 14.56 2.58
C LEU A 161 3.28 15.89 2.10
N GLU A 162 4.48 16.25 2.54
CA GLU A 162 5.19 17.47 2.12
C GLU A 162 5.52 17.46 0.62
N LYS A 163 5.92 16.31 0.09
CA LYS A 163 6.29 16.14 -1.32
C LYS A 163 5.18 15.59 -2.19
N GLY A 164 4.04 15.28 -1.59
CA GLY A 164 2.90 14.67 -2.26
C GLY A 164 3.13 13.23 -2.72
N PHE A 165 2.17 12.74 -3.50
CA PHE A 165 2.26 11.47 -4.22
C PHE A 165 2.99 11.67 -5.54
N PRO A 166 3.66 10.62 -6.10
CA PRO A 166 4.19 10.69 -7.44
C PRO A 166 3.07 10.99 -8.43
N LYS A 167 3.32 11.87 -9.38
CA LYS A 167 2.35 12.21 -10.42
C LYS A 167 2.29 11.12 -11.49
N PRO A 168 1.17 11.01 -12.25
CA PRO A 168 1.05 10.00 -13.33
C PRO A 168 2.20 10.05 -14.36
N GLU A 169 2.79 11.21 -14.56
CA GLU A 169 3.93 11.42 -15.46
C GLU A 169 5.27 10.93 -14.87
N ASP A 170 5.32 10.71 -13.54
CA ASP A 170 6.53 10.19 -12.90
C ASP A 170 6.68 8.69 -13.23
N PRO A 171 7.84 8.25 -13.75
CA PRO A 171 8.11 6.83 -13.99
C PRO A 171 7.90 5.94 -12.76
N ASN A 172 8.01 6.53 -11.57
CA ASN A 172 7.82 5.84 -10.29
C ASN A 172 6.35 5.79 -9.83
N TYR A 173 5.41 6.44 -10.53
CA TYR A 173 4.00 6.49 -10.15
C TYR A 173 3.39 5.11 -9.90
N LYS A 174 3.65 4.15 -10.79
CA LYS A 174 3.15 2.78 -10.68
C LYS A 174 3.75 2.02 -9.48
N TYR A 175 4.86 2.49 -8.96
CA TYR A 175 5.64 1.85 -7.90
C TYR A 175 5.56 2.59 -6.58
N PHE A 176 4.70 3.63 -6.47
CA PHE A 176 4.51 4.29 -5.19
C PHE A 176 4.13 3.25 -4.15
N LYS A 177 4.99 3.12 -3.17
CA LYS A 177 4.78 2.25 -2.03
C LYS A 177 4.97 3.13 -0.80
N PRO A 178 4.06 3.08 0.17
CA PRO A 178 4.31 3.71 1.45
C PRO A 178 5.68 3.23 1.95
N GLN A 179 6.50 4.15 2.43
CA GLN A 179 7.80 3.78 3.00
C GLN A 179 7.60 2.68 4.04
N GLY A 180 8.61 1.84 4.28
CA GLY A 180 8.49 0.65 5.11
C GLY A 180 7.81 0.87 6.46
N VAL A 181 8.09 2.05 7.08
CA VAL A 181 7.47 2.47 8.34
C VAL A 181 5.96 2.75 8.25
N TYR A 182 5.46 3.18 7.10
CA TYR A 182 4.03 3.44 6.89
C TYR A 182 3.28 2.22 6.36
N PHE A 183 3.99 1.26 5.78
CA PHE A 183 3.37 0.09 5.18
C PHE A 183 2.52 -0.69 6.17
N GLU A 184 3.07 -0.99 7.36
CA GLU A 184 2.38 -1.76 8.39
C GLU A 184 1.15 -1.02 8.95
N ALA A 185 1.29 0.28 9.18
CA ALA A 185 0.19 1.11 9.66
C ALA A 185 -0.93 1.22 8.59
N CYS A 186 -0.56 1.31 7.30
CA CYS A 186 -1.48 1.31 6.19
C CYS A 186 -2.20 -0.04 6.06
N ALA A 187 -1.46 -1.15 6.08
CA ALA A 187 -2.03 -2.51 6.02
C ALA A 187 -2.99 -2.81 7.16
N ALA A 188 -2.74 -2.23 8.34
CA ALA A 188 -3.61 -2.35 9.51
C ALA A 188 -4.79 -1.37 9.52
N GLY A 189 -4.98 -0.55 8.46
CA GLY A 189 -6.04 0.45 8.38
C GLY A 189 -5.90 1.62 9.36
N ARG A 190 -4.71 1.83 9.93
CA ARG A 190 -4.42 2.87 10.94
C ARG A 190 -3.73 4.10 10.39
N LEU A 191 -3.60 4.20 9.07
CA LEU A 191 -2.92 5.32 8.42
C LEU A 191 -3.77 5.89 7.29
N LEU A 192 -3.80 7.20 7.21
CA LEU A 192 -4.27 7.96 6.06
C LEU A 192 -3.17 8.92 5.63
N LEU A 193 -2.71 8.82 4.41
CA LEU A 193 -1.79 9.76 3.76
C LEU A 193 -2.61 10.71 2.89
N LEU A 194 -2.36 12.01 2.99
CA LEU A 194 -3.06 13.05 2.25
C LEU A 194 -2.07 13.98 1.55
N GLU A 195 -2.41 14.40 0.36
CA GLU A 195 -1.77 15.48 -0.39
C GLU A 195 -2.86 16.50 -0.79
N PRO A 196 -2.74 17.78 -0.43
CA PRO A 196 -3.63 18.83 -0.94
C PRO A 196 -3.46 18.99 -2.46
N GLU A 197 -4.56 19.12 -3.18
CA GLU A 197 -4.59 19.39 -4.63
C GLU A 197 -4.66 20.87 -4.95
#